data_2307c794bdb775d026a617ce9f8a60bb
#
_entry.id   2307c794bdb775d026a617ce9f8a60bb
#
_cell.length_a   1.000
_cell.length_b   1.000
_cell.length_c   1.000
_cell.angle_alpha   90.00
_cell.angle_beta   90.00
_cell.angle_gamma   90.00
#
_symmetry.space_group_name_H-M   'P 1'
#
loop_
_entity.id
_entity.type
_entity.pdbx_description
1 polymer ?
#
loop_
_entity_poly.entity_id
_entity_poly.type
_entity_poly.pdbx_seq_one_letter_code
_entity_poly.pdbx_strand_id
1 'polypeptide(L)'
;MIEKGEKTKIFVHEDKRHSYQEGDHIVLREVEGMTEINETKPLKIVSTGKHDFTVELDSTGFSDYIRQGVVEDQKVPKPVEFKTWKECFLNPAAASQFGMLETPDLSKFGRSEQLHAALVGIYEYLKANNAYPGNNADNVAKVKELSAAALKAAGEDAMQVEVEDPVFENAVKYAECSISPMAAFFGGIVA
;
A
#
# COMPACT_ATOMS: atom_id res chain seq x y z
N MET A 1 3.63 -36.15 -0.10
CA MET A 1 3.27 -36.85 1.16
C MET A 1 2.54 -35.87 2.08
N ILE A 2 1.59 -36.36 2.86
CA ILE A 2 0.84 -35.50 3.81
C ILE A 2 1.01 -36.11 5.21
N GLU A 3 1.43 -35.32 6.17
CA GLU A 3 1.52 -35.70 7.57
C GLU A 3 0.36 -35.10 8.36
N LYS A 4 -0.33 -35.95 9.12
CA LYS A 4 -1.45 -35.55 9.98
C LYS A 4 -0.99 -34.77 11.21
N GLY A 5 -1.82 -33.85 11.67
CA GLY A 5 -1.60 -33.10 12.89
C GLY A 5 -2.65 -32.01 13.07
N GLU A 6 -2.58 -31.30 14.19
CA GLU A 6 -3.39 -30.08 14.43
C GLU A 6 -3.17 -29.03 13.34
N LYS A 7 -1.98 -29.05 12.74
CA LYS A 7 -1.64 -28.35 11.51
C LYS A 7 -1.08 -29.37 10.53
N THR A 8 -1.74 -29.52 9.40
CA THR A 8 -1.37 -30.52 8.40
C THR A 8 -0.14 -30.08 7.63
N LYS A 9 0.87 -30.94 7.56
CA LYS A 9 2.10 -30.69 6.81
C LYS A 9 2.09 -31.42 5.47
N ILE A 10 2.39 -30.70 4.40
CA ILE A 10 2.34 -31.18 3.02
C ILE A 10 3.74 -31.10 2.43
N PHE A 11 4.24 -32.23 1.95
CA PHE A 11 5.54 -32.34 1.27
C PHE A 11 5.33 -32.40 -0.23
N VAL A 12 5.99 -31.53 -0.95
CA VAL A 12 6.04 -31.52 -2.40
C VAL A 12 7.11 -32.52 -2.88
N HIS A 13 7.09 -32.90 -4.14
CA HIS A 13 8.09 -33.80 -4.72
C HIS A 13 9.50 -33.18 -4.61
N GLU A 14 10.50 -33.96 -4.24
CA GLU A 14 11.88 -33.49 -3.95
C GLU A 14 12.53 -32.76 -5.14
N ASP A 15 12.17 -33.09 -6.36
CA ASP A 15 12.70 -32.49 -7.58
C ASP A 15 12.08 -31.11 -7.90
N LYS A 16 11.01 -30.71 -7.20
CA LYS A 16 10.29 -29.48 -7.48
C LYS A 16 10.25 -28.60 -6.24
N ARG A 17 10.67 -27.35 -6.42
CA ARG A 17 10.39 -26.31 -5.43
C ARG A 17 9.00 -25.74 -5.69
N HIS A 18 8.27 -25.46 -4.65
CA HIS A 18 7.04 -24.68 -4.73
C HIS A 18 7.35 -23.18 -4.63
N SER A 19 6.41 -22.34 -5.10
CA SER A 19 6.50 -20.88 -5.03
C SER A 19 5.56 -20.27 -4.00
N TYR A 20 4.91 -21.09 -3.19
CA TYR A 20 3.95 -20.64 -2.18
C TYR A 20 4.61 -19.85 -1.06
N GLN A 21 3.88 -18.87 -0.54
CA GLN A 21 4.29 -18.03 0.58
C GLN A 21 3.31 -18.17 1.76
N GLU A 22 3.74 -17.74 2.93
CA GLU A 22 2.85 -17.67 4.09
C GLU A 22 1.69 -16.70 3.82
N GLY A 23 0.47 -17.16 4.10
CA GLY A 23 -0.75 -16.42 3.83
C GLY A 23 -1.44 -16.78 2.52
N ASP A 24 -0.79 -17.51 1.61
CA ASP A 24 -1.43 -18.02 0.41
C ASP A 24 -2.53 -19.03 0.75
N HIS A 25 -3.49 -19.15 -0.14
CA HIS A 25 -4.58 -20.11 0.00
C HIS A 25 -4.51 -21.14 -1.12
N ILE A 26 -4.67 -22.41 -0.74
CA ILE A 26 -4.61 -23.54 -1.65
C ILE A 26 -5.81 -24.45 -1.47
N VAL A 27 -6.08 -25.23 -2.50
CA VAL A 27 -7.01 -26.37 -2.46
C VAL A 27 -6.24 -27.63 -2.88
N LEU A 28 -6.48 -28.72 -2.15
CA LEU A 28 -5.96 -30.02 -2.51
C LEU A 28 -7.04 -30.82 -3.25
N ARG A 29 -6.61 -31.52 -4.29
CA ARG A 29 -7.47 -32.41 -5.09
C ARG A 29 -6.75 -33.72 -5.40
N GLU A 30 -7.51 -34.74 -5.72
CA GLU A 30 -6.99 -36.03 -6.17
C GLU A 30 -6.08 -36.73 -5.15
N VAL A 31 -6.26 -36.45 -3.87
CA VAL A 31 -5.56 -37.15 -2.78
C VAL A 31 -6.23 -38.49 -2.58
N GLU A 32 -5.45 -39.56 -2.61
CA GLU A 32 -5.92 -40.92 -2.33
C GLU A 32 -5.60 -41.31 -0.87
N GLY A 33 -6.57 -41.94 -0.22
CA GLY A 33 -6.54 -42.33 1.18
C GLY A 33 -7.19 -41.26 2.05
N MET A 34 -6.55 -40.12 2.23
CA MET A 34 -7.08 -38.98 2.95
C MET A 34 -8.03 -38.14 2.08
N THR A 35 -9.13 -38.73 1.65
CA THR A 35 -10.05 -38.12 0.68
C THR A 35 -10.81 -36.93 1.24
N GLU A 36 -10.95 -36.85 2.54
CA GLU A 36 -11.62 -35.75 3.28
C GLU A 36 -10.97 -34.38 2.98
N ILE A 37 -9.65 -34.36 2.68
CA ILE A 37 -8.93 -33.13 2.38
C ILE A 37 -9.31 -32.55 1.01
N ASN A 38 -9.80 -33.38 0.08
CA ASN A 38 -10.21 -32.93 -1.26
C ASN A 38 -11.46 -32.06 -1.24
N GLU A 39 -12.28 -32.16 -0.20
CA GLU A 39 -13.55 -31.43 -0.05
C GLU A 39 -13.43 -30.21 0.86
N THR A 40 -12.22 -29.92 1.36
CA THR A 40 -12.01 -28.79 2.25
C THR A 40 -12.15 -27.45 1.52
N LYS A 41 -12.54 -26.42 2.27
CA LYS A 41 -12.48 -25.02 1.81
C LYS A 41 -11.02 -24.63 1.57
N PRO A 42 -10.76 -23.53 0.85
CA PRO A 42 -9.40 -23.05 0.66
C PRO A 42 -8.62 -22.98 1.99
N LEU A 43 -7.47 -23.65 2.01
CA LEU A 43 -6.61 -23.80 3.19
C LEU A 43 -5.55 -22.71 3.17
N LYS A 44 -5.38 -22.02 4.29
CA LYS A 44 -4.34 -21.00 4.44
C LYS A 44 -3.01 -21.64 4.80
N ILE A 45 -1.95 -21.25 4.11
CA ILE A 45 -0.57 -21.62 4.43
C ILE A 45 -0.07 -20.79 5.61
N VAL A 46 0.41 -21.46 6.64
CA VAL A 46 0.91 -20.82 7.88
C VAL A 46 2.43 -20.85 8.01
N SER A 47 3.09 -21.77 7.33
CA SER A 47 4.55 -21.77 7.24
C SER A 47 5.01 -22.46 5.97
N THR A 48 6.16 -22.07 5.45
CA THR A 48 6.74 -22.61 4.22
C THR A 48 8.19 -23.05 4.43
N GLY A 49 8.55 -24.21 3.91
CA GLY A 49 9.91 -24.72 3.81
C GLY A 49 10.36 -24.79 2.35
N LYS A 50 11.48 -25.45 2.08
CA LYS A 50 12.02 -25.58 0.73
C LYS A 50 11.20 -26.53 -0.16
N HIS A 51 10.70 -27.60 0.42
CA HIS A 51 9.96 -28.68 -0.24
C HIS A 51 8.69 -29.08 0.52
N ASP A 52 8.30 -28.29 1.51
CA ASP A 52 7.15 -28.52 2.35
C ASP A 52 6.48 -27.22 2.74
N PHE A 53 5.23 -27.30 3.10
CA PHE A 53 4.48 -26.22 3.71
C PHE A 53 3.42 -26.76 4.67
N THR A 54 3.00 -25.95 5.61
CA THR A 54 2.00 -26.30 6.63
C THR A 54 0.76 -25.49 6.41
N VAL A 55 -0.40 -26.13 6.48
CA VAL A 55 -1.70 -25.46 6.33
C VAL A 55 -2.48 -25.47 7.64
N GLU A 56 -3.36 -24.49 7.80
CA GLU A 56 -4.24 -24.34 8.95
C GLU A 56 -5.43 -25.31 8.82
N LEU A 57 -5.15 -26.60 9.04
CA LEU A 57 -6.13 -27.69 8.99
C LEU A 57 -5.76 -28.76 10.02
N ASP A 58 -6.69 -29.08 10.91
CA ASP A 58 -6.58 -30.25 11.78
C ASP A 58 -7.02 -31.50 11.01
N SER A 59 -6.07 -32.37 10.72
CA SER A 59 -6.28 -33.64 10.01
C SER A 59 -6.12 -34.86 10.90
N THR A 60 -6.09 -34.70 12.23
CA THR A 60 -5.88 -35.82 13.17
C THR A 60 -6.95 -36.90 13.05
N GLY A 61 -8.19 -36.51 12.73
CA GLY A 61 -9.33 -37.43 12.54
C GLY A 61 -9.51 -37.94 11.10
N PHE A 62 -8.66 -37.54 10.14
CA PHE A 62 -8.78 -37.95 8.75
C PHE A 62 -8.21 -39.36 8.50
N SER A 63 -8.58 -39.96 7.36
CA SER A 63 -8.00 -41.22 6.89
C SER A 63 -6.50 -41.07 6.62
N ASP A 64 -5.78 -42.21 6.46
CA ASP A 64 -4.35 -42.13 6.19
C ASP A 64 -4.09 -41.78 4.71
N TYR A 65 -3.10 -40.90 4.50
CA TYR A 65 -2.64 -40.57 3.18
C TYR A 65 -1.96 -41.79 2.52
N ILE A 66 -2.37 -42.14 1.31
CA ILE A 66 -1.79 -43.25 0.53
C ILE A 66 -0.87 -42.71 -0.55
N ARG A 67 -1.40 -41.89 -1.46
CA ARG A 67 -0.66 -41.34 -2.59
C ARG A 67 -1.40 -40.22 -3.30
N GLN A 68 -0.73 -39.65 -4.28
CA GLN A 68 -1.22 -38.56 -5.16
C GLN A 68 -1.56 -37.27 -4.43
N GLY A 69 -2.17 -36.33 -5.13
CA GLY A 69 -2.58 -35.04 -4.67
C GLY A 69 -2.03 -33.92 -5.56
N VAL A 70 -2.93 -33.07 -6.00
CA VAL A 70 -2.62 -31.86 -6.75
C VAL A 70 -2.92 -30.66 -5.84
N VAL A 71 -2.00 -29.72 -5.79
CA VAL A 71 -2.17 -28.45 -5.08
C VAL A 71 -2.53 -27.38 -6.10
N GLU A 72 -3.68 -26.77 -5.93
CA GLU A 72 -4.14 -25.64 -6.75
C GLU A 72 -4.09 -24.35 -5.94
N ASP A 73 -3.52 -23.30 -6.52
CA ASP A 73 -3.55 -21.95 -5.94
C ASP A 73 -4.98 -21.38 -5.99
N GLN A 74 -5.47 -20.96 -4.84
CA GLN A 74 -6.81 -20.39 -4.72
C GLN A 74 -6.73 -18.92 -4.32
N LYS A 75 -7.09 -18.04 -5.24
CA LYS A 75 -7.20 -16.60 -4.94
C LYS A 75 -8.43 -16.32 -4.09
N VAL A 76 -8.19 -15.93 -2.85
CA VAL A 76 -9.24 -15.51 -1.92
C VAL A 76 -9.30 -13.97 -1.91
N PRO A 77 -10.50 -13.37 -2.03
CA PRO A 77 -10.65 -11.93 -1.93
C PRO A 77 -10.11 -11.42 -0.60
N LYS A 78 -9.15 -10.49 -0.66
CA LYS A 78 -8.62 -9.84 0.52
C LYS A 78 -9.31 -8.47 0.66
N PRO A 79 -10.07 -8.22 1.73
CA PRO A 79 -10.62 -6.89 1.96
C PRO A 79 -9.48 -5.91 2.25
N VAL A 80 -9.50 -4.79 1.58
CA VAL A 80 -8.56 -3.69 1.79
C VAL A 80 -9.37 -2.48 2.24
N GLU A 81 -9.08 -2.00 3.42
CA GLU A 81 -9.68 -0.78 3.95
C GLU A 81 -8.85 0.43 3.51
N PHE A 82 -9.49 1.36 2.83
CA PHE A 82 -8.85 2.59 2.40
C PHE A 82 -9.24 3.74 3.34
N LYS A 83 -8.26 4.55 3.68
CA LYS A 83 -8.52 5.85 4.30
C LYS A 83 -9.19 6.79 3.31
N THR A 84 -9.89 7.80 3.82
CA THR A 84 -10.48 8.82 2.94
C THR A 84 -9.36 9.61 2.23
N TRP A 85 -9.68 10.13 1.03
CA TRP A 85 -8.72 10.96 0.29
C TRP A 85 -8.24 12.16 1.13
N LYS A 86 -9.14 12.78 1.89
CA LYS A 86 -8.82 13.91 2.76
C LYS A 86 -7.79 13.52 3.85
N GLU A 87 -7.97 12.38 4.49
CA GLU A 87 -7.02 11.88 5.50
C GLU A 87 -5.65 11.60 4.90
N CYS A 88 -5.61 10.92 3.75
CA CYS A 88 -4.35 10.64 3.05
C CYS A 88 -3.66 11.91 2.55
N PHE A 89 -4.43 12.92 2.13
CA PHE A 89 -3.90 14.19 1.65
C PHE A 89 -3.33 15.04 2.77
N LEU A 90 -3.98 15.08 3.93
CA LEU A 90 -3.50 15.86 5.07
C LEU A 90 -2.40 15.15 5.88
N ASN A 91 -2.39 13.82 5.83
CA ASN A 91 -1.36 13.00 6.47
C ASN A 91 -0.88 11.88 5.54
N PRO A 92 -0.06 12.18 4.54
CA PRO A 92 0.46 11.18 3.61
C PRO A 92 1.35 10.14 4.29
N ALA A 93 2.05 10.48 5.38
CA ALA A 93 2.87 9.57 6.14
C ALA A 93 2.07 8.44 6.82
N ALA A 94 0.87 8.75 7.30
CA ALA A 94 0.00 7.74 7.92
C ALA A 94 -0.64 6.78 6.89
N ALA A 95 -0.63 7.12 5.62
CA ALA A 95 -1.06 6.24 4.53
C ALA A 95 0.06 5.29 4.07
N SER A 96 1.31 5.63 4.36
CA SER A 96 2.51 4.87 3.99
C SER A 96 2.79 3.76 5.01
N GLN A 97 3.28 2.62 4.54
CA GLN A 97 3.75 1.52 5.41
C GLN A 97 4.99 1.91 6.22
N PHE A 98 5.73 2.91 5.79
CA PHE A 98 6.98 3.35 6.39
C PHE A 98 6.85 4.60 7.26
N GLY A 99 5.65 5.17 7.43
CA GLY A 99 5.44 6.38 8.22
C GLY A 99 6.04 7.65 7.60
N MET A 100 6.38 7.63 6.31
CA MET A 100 6.89 8.77 5.53
C MET A 100 6.29 8.77 4.13
N LEU A 101 6.49 9.83 3.35
CA LEU A 101 6.08 9.86 1.95
C LEU A 101 6.68 8.66 1.20
N GLU A 102 5.86 7.94 0.43
CA GLU A 102 6.26 6.67 -0.21
C GLU A 102 7.39 6.80 -1.25
N THR A 103 7.70 8.02 -1.67
CA THR A 103 8.79 8.28 -2.61
C THR A 103 9.81 9.28 -2.04
N PRO A 104 10.46 9.00 -0.91
CA PRO A 104 11.48 9.91 -0.42
C PRO A 104 12.70 9.81 -1.32
N ASP A 105 12.96 10.86 -2.08
CA ASP A 105 14.30 11.07 -2.60
C ASP A 105 15.18 11.52 -1.43
N LEU A 106 15.93 10.58 -0.87
CA LEU A 106 16.79 10.83 0.29
C LEU A 106 17.84 11.91 0.04
N SER A 107 18.13 12.24 -1.22
CA SER A 107 18.99 13.37 -1.60
C SER A 107 18.31 14.73 -1.50
N LYS A 108 16.98 14.75 -1.36
CA LYS A 108 16.14 15.96 -1.35
C LYS A 108 15.27 16.04 -0.10
N PHE A 109 15.85 15.73 1.04
CA PHE A 109 15.17 15.76 2.34
C PHE A 109 14.40 17.07 2.56
N GLY A 110 13.16 16.97 3.01
CA GLY A 110 12.28 18.08 3.30
C GLY A 110 11.61 18.71 2.08
N ARG A 111 12.08 18.46 0.86
CA ARG A 111 11.56 19.10 -0.36
C ARG A 111 10.19 18.60 -0.77
N SER A 112 9.96 17.30 -0.63
CA SER A 112 8.66 16.67 -0.91
C SER A 112 7.60 17.17 0.04
N GLU A 113 7.95 17.31 1.30
CA GLU A 113 7.08 17.82 2.37
C GLU A 113 6.73 19.28 2.14
N GLN A 114 7.70 20.11 1.74
CA GLN A 114 7.46 21.53 1.40
C GLN A 114 6.51 21.65 0.19
N LEU A 115 6.71 20.86 -0.85
CA LEU A 115 5.81 20.83 -2.01
C LEU A 115 4.41 20.38 -1.62
N HIS A 116 4.29 19.35 -0.77
CA HIS A 116 3.02 18.86 -0.31
C HIS A 116 2.28 19.92 0.54
N ALA A 117 2.99 20.57 1.47
CA ALA A 117 2.43 21.67 2.24
C ALA A 117 1.97 22.84 1.36
N ALA A 118 2.73 23.16 0.30
CA ALA A 118 2.32 24.16 -0.68
C ALA A 118 1.02 23.76 -1.40
N LEU A 119 0.88 22.50 -1.80
CA LEU A 119 -0.36 22.00 -2.43
C LEU A 119 -1.56 22.10 -1.50
N VAL A 120 -1.41 21.72 -0.23
CA VAL A 120 -2.48 21.88 0.78
C VAL A 120 -2.94 23.34 0.87
N GLY A 121 -2.00 24.27 0.98
CA GLY A 121 -2.32 25.70 1.06
C GLY A 121 -2.94 26.25 -0.22
N ILE A 122 -2.44 25.83 -1.40
CA ILE A 122 -2.98 26.25 -2.70
C ILE A 122 -4.44 25.79 -2.85
N TYR A 123 -4.76 24.54 -2.46
CA TYR A 123 -6.14 24.06 -2.53
C TYR A 123 -7.08 24.78 -1.56
N GLU A 124 -6.64 25.09 -0.35
CA GLU A 124 -7.46 25.89 0.58
C GLU A 124 -7.63 27.33 0.07
N TYR A 125 -6.59 27.92 -0.53
CA TYR A 125 -6.70 29.24 -1.16
C TYR A 125 -7.67 29.23 -2.34
N LEU A 126 -7.57 28.24 -3.24
CA LEU A 126 -8.45 28.05 -4.39
C LEU A 126 -9.91 27.90 -3.95
N LYS A 127 -10.15 27.12 -2.91
CA LYS A 127 -11.48 26.92 -2.34
C LYS A 127 -12.08 28.22 -1.77
N ALA A 128 -11.25 29.05 -1.13
CA ALA A 128 -11.70 30.31 -0.55
C ALA A 128 -11.91 31.43 -1.57
N ASN A 129 -11.08 31.49 -2.62
CA ASN A 129 -11.05 32.62 -3.56
C ASN A 129 -11.52 32.27 -4.98
N ASN A 130 -11.77 30.99 -5.27
CA ASN A 130 -12.10 30.47 -6.61
C ASN A 130 -11.08 30.87 -7.69
N ALA A 131 -9.83 31.10 -7.33
CA ALA A 131 -8.72 31.49 -8.17
C ALA A 131 -7.38 31.04 -7.57
N TYR A 132 -6.38 30.82 -8.41
CA TYR A 132 -5.02 30.55 -7.95
C TYR A 132 -4.37 31.78 -7.30
N PRO A 133 -3.39 31.59 -6.39
CA PRO A 133 -2.79 32.71 -5.65
C PRO A 133 -1.98 33.68 -6.52
N GLY A 134 -1.48 33.23 -7.69
CA GLY A 134 -0.63 34.03 -8.55
C GLY A 134 0.72 34.40 -7.94
N ASN A 135 1.51 35.18 -8.69
CA ASN A 135 2.86 35.58 -8.27
C ASN A 135 2.82 36.91 -7.45
N ASN A 136 2.28 36.85 -6.25
CA ASN A 136 2.20 37.96 -5.32
C ASN A 136 2.66 37.54 -3.91
N ALA A 137 3.54 38.30 -3.29
CA ALA A 137 4.09 38.02 -1.96
C ALA A 137 3.00 37.92 -0.88
N ASP A 138 1.97 38.79 -0.92
CA ASP A 138 0.87 38.76 0.05
C ASP A 138 0.03 37.49 -0.07
N ASN A 139 -0.16 37.01 -1.30
CA ASN A 139 -0.84 35.73 -1.55
C ASN A 139 -0.01 34.54 -1.09
N VAL A 140 1.30 34.56 -1.26
CA VAL A 140 2.22 33.54 -0.73
C VAL A 140 2.11 33.45 0.78
N ALA A 141 2.13 34.60 1.49
CA ALA A 141 1.95 34.63 2.93
C ALA A 141 0.60 34.06 3.35
N LYS A 142 -0.48 34.44 2.66
CA LYS A 142 -1.83 33.91 2.92
C LYS A 142 -1.94 32.40 2.68
N VAL A 143 -1.33 31.88 1.62
CA VAL A 143 -1.28 30.42 1.36
C VAL A 143 -0.50 29.71 2.45
N LYS A 144 0.59 30.31 2.96
CA LYS A 144 1.36 29.78 4.08
C LYS A 144 0.51 29.65 5.35
N GLU A 145 -0.26 30.68 5.69
CA GLU A 145 -1.19 30.65 6.81
C GLU A 145 -2.28 29.59 6.64
N LEU A 146 -2.87 29.48 5.44
CA LEU A 146 -3.90 28.49 5.14
C LEU A 146 -3.36 27.07 5.22
N SER A 147 -2.14 26.82 4.71
CA SER A 147 -1.47 25.54 4.81
C SER A 147 -1.26 25.14 6.27
N ALA A 148 -0.67 26.03 7.07
CA ALA A 148 -0.41 25.79 8.48
C ALA A 148 -1.72 25.55 9.27
N ALA A 149 -2.78 26.30 8.98
CA ALA A 149 -4.08 26.12 9.60
C ALA A 149 -4.72 24.79 9.25
N ALA A 150 -4.67 24.37 7.97
CA ALA A 150 -5.23 23.10 7.50
C ALA A 150 -4.50 21.90 8.09
N LEU A 151 -3.17 21.93 8.12
CA LEU A 151 -2.35 20.88 8.72
C LEU A 151 -2.57 20.79 10.23
N LYS A 152 -2.62 21.92 10.93
CA LYS A 152 -2.92 21.95 12.36
C LYS A 152 -4.33 21.42 12.68
N ALA A 153 -5.31 21.74 11.86
CA ALA A 153 -6.69 21.26 12.01
C ALA A 153 -6.84 19.75 11.77
N ALA A 154 -5.91 19.13 11.06
CA ALA A 154 -5.89 17.69 10.81
C ALA A 154 -5.40 16.85 12.02
N GLY A 155 -4.89 17.51 13.08
CA GLY A 155 -4.48 16.90 14.34
C GLY A 155 -2.98 16.57 14.44
N GLU A 156 -2.63 15.86 15.51
CA GLU A 156 -1.22 15.50 15.81
C GLU A 156 -0.62 14.54 14.78
N ASP A 157 -1.45 13.75 14.12
CA ASP A 157 -1.03 12.83 13.07
C ASP A 157 -0.78 13.52 11.73
N ALA A 158 -1.09 14.81 11.60
CA ALA A 158 -0.84 15.55 10.38
C ALA A 158 0.66 15.73 10.11
N MET A 159 0.98 15.93 8.84
CA MET A 159 2.36 16.19 8.43
C MET A 159 2.91 17.43 9.13
N GLN A 160 3.97 17.25 9.91
CA GLN A 160 4.65 18.34 10.61
C GLN A 160 5.73 18.94 9.69
N VAL A 161 5.50 20.13 9.16
CA VAL A 161 6.45 20.82 8.26
C VAL A 161 6.57 22.29 8.67
N GLU A 162 7.79 22.72 8.92
CA GLU A 162 8.11 24.16 8.97
C GLU A 162 8.20 24.71 7.55
N VAL A 163 7.27 25.62 7.23
CA VAL A 163 7.13 26.14 5.87
C VAL A 163 7.99 27.39 5.70
N GLU A 164 9.29 27.21 5.42
CA GLU A 164 10.24 28.31 5.23
C GLU A 164 11.12 28.18 3.97
N ASP A 165 10.91 27.13 3.19
CA ASP A 165 11.76 26.81 2.05
C ASP A 165 11.37 27.61 0.79
N PRO A 166 12.35 28.12 0.00
CA PRO A 166 12.11 28.70 -1.31
C PRO A 166 11.32 27.81 -2.29
N VAL A 167 11.37 26.49 -2.09
CA VAL A 167 10.57 25.52 -2.86
C VAL A 167 9.09 25.74 -2.67
N PHE A 168 8.64 25.93 -1.41
CA PHE A 168 7.25 26.24 -1.11
C PHE A 168 6.80 27.54 -1.79
N GLU A 169 7.59 28.61 -1.64
CA GLU A 169 7.26 29.90 -2.24
C GLU A 169 7.15 29.82 -3.76
N ASN A 170 8.11 29.13 -4.40
CA ASN A 170 8.10 28.96 -5.86
C ASN A 170 6.89 28.12 -6.32
N ALA A 171 6.54 27.05 -5.59
CA ALA A 171 5.35 26.25 -5.89
C ALA A 171 4.07 27.10 -5.85
N VAL A 172 3.94 28.00 -4.87
CA VAL A 172 2.79 28.90 -4.76
C VAL A 172 2.80 29.96 -5.85
N LYS A 173 3.95 30.63 -6.11
CA LYS A 173 4.09 31.68 -7.13
C LYS A 173 3.76 31.19 -8.54
N TYR A 174 4.08 29.95 -8.84
CA TYR A 174 3.92 29.35 -10.17
C TYR A 174 2.79 28.32 -10.23
N ALA A 175 1.88 28.29 -9.27
CA ALA A 175 0.80 27.32 -9.19
C ALA A 175 -0.11 27.26 -10.44
N GLU A 176 -0.28 28.40 -11.13
CA GLU A 176 -1.06 28.51 -12.36
C GLU A 176 -0.21 28.36 -13.63
N CYS A 177 1.12 28.22 -13.48
CA CYS A 177 2.03 28.21 -14.60
C CYS A 177 1.94 26.87 -15.34
N SER A 178 1.65 26.92 -16.64
CA SER A 178 1.62 25.74 -17.51
C SER A 178 2.64 25.90 -18.64
N ILE A 179 3.54 24.92 -18.74
CA ILE A 179 4.54 24.84 -19.81
C ILE A 179 4.20 23.63 -20.67
N SER A 180 3.68 23.86 -21.88
CA SER A 180 3.17 22.81 -22.77
C SER A 180 4.15 21.64 -23.01
N PRO A 181 5.46 21.84 -23.26
CA PRO A 181 6.39 20.72 -23.40
C PRO A 181 6.51 19.86 -22.15
N MET A 182 6.49 20.46 -20.95
CA MET A 182 6.52 19.72 -19.67
C MET A 182 5.22 18.98 -19.44
N ALA A 183 4.08 19.59 -19.73
CA ALA A 183 2.78 18.94 -19.60
C ALA A 183 2.69 17.71 -20.51
N ALA A 184 3.18 17.80 -21.75
CA ALA A 184 3.22 16.67 -22.66
C ALA A 184 4.15 15.55 -22.17
N PHE A 185 5.34 15.90 -21.68
CA PHE A 185 6.31 14.94 -21.16
C PHE A 185 5.74 14.18 -19.94
N PHE A 186 5.24 14.89 -18.94
CA PHE A 186 4.67 14.25 -17.75
C PHE A 186 3.36 13.51 -18.05
N GLY A 187 2.55 14.01 -18.97
CA GLY A 187 1.37 13.31 -19.46
C GLY A 187 1.71 11.95 -20.05
N GLY A 188 2.81 11.85 -20.81
CA GLY A 188 3.28 10.58 -21.34
C GLY A 188 3.87 9.61 -20.29
N ILE A 189 4.30 10.12 -19.13
CA ILE A 189 4.75 9.26 -18.03
C ILE A 189 3.56 8.70 -17.23
N VAL A 190 2.50 9.50 -17.08
CA VAL A 190 1.31 9.15 -16.27
C VAL A 190 0.36 8.24 -17.04
N ALA A 191 0.31 8.34 -18.38
CA ALA A 191 -0.53 7.49 -19.23
C ALA A 191 0.00 6.07 -19.34
#